data_0b1437a348a0b57c05345ab2a5f6b2f3
#
_entry.id   0b1437a348a0b57c05345ab2a5f6b2f3
#
_cell.length_a   1.000
_cell.length_b   1.000
_cell.length_c   1.000
_cell.angle_alpha   90.00
_cell.angle_beta   90.00
_cell.angle_gamma   90.00
#
_symmetry.space_group_name_H-M   'P 1'
#
loop_
_entity.id
_entity.type
_entity.pdbx_description
1 polymer ?
#
loop_
_entity_poly.entity_id
_entity_poly.type
_entity_poly.pdbx_seq_one_letter_code
_entity_poly.pdbx_strand_id
1 'polypeptide(L)'
;YHSPRNMLQRALSCRQLRLHYQPIIDIKNNRCVGAEALLRWPGFDGPVMNPAEFIPLAENEGMIAQVTDYVVDELFYEMGEFLASHPQLYIAINLSASDFHSARLISQISEKAHSYAVCIGQIKIEVTERGFIDVPKTTPVIQAFREAGYEIAIDDFGTGYSNLHNLHALNVDILKIDKTFVDTLTTNNTSHLIAEHIIEMARGLRLKTIAEGVETPEQVSWLYKRGVQYCQGWLFAKAMPAREFMQWLANAPAPANVPQPPRHAEI
;
A
#
# COMPACT_ATOMS: atom_id res chain seq x y z
N TYR A 1 34.44 -0.39 10.17
CA TYR A 1 33.49 -1.32 9.49
C TYR A 1 32.22 -1.38 10.30
N HIS A 2 31.19 -0.70 9.86
CA HIS A 2 29.87 -0.82 10.50
C HIS A 2 29.14 -2.01 9.86
N SER A 3 28.72 -2.98 10.67
CA SER A 3 27.89 -4.08 10.18
C SER A 3 26.54 -3.54 9.70
N PRO A 4 25.87 -4.20 8.74
CA PRO A 4 24.53 -3.80 8.28
C PRO A 4 23.54 -3.63 9.44
N ARG A 5 23.61 -4.50 10.44
CA ARG A 5 22.81 -4.42 11.67
C ARG A 5 23.05 -3.11 12.42
N ASN A 6 24.31 -2.72 12.61
CA ASN A 6 24.65 -1.49 13.32
C ASN A 6 24.23 -0.25 12.56
N MET A 7 24.32 -0.28 11.22
CA MET A 7 23.84 0.83 10.38
C MET A 7 22.32 1.01 10.53
N LEU A 8 21.56 -0.08 10.47
CA LEU A 8 20.11 -0.03 10.65
C LEU A 8 19.72 0.39 12.06
N GLN A 9 20.40 -0.15 13.07
CA GLN A 9 20.17 0.23 14.47
C GLN A 9 20.40 1.74 14.69
N ARG A 10 21.45 2.28 14.10
CA ARG A 10 21.73 3.72 14.15
C ARG A 10 20.68 4.53 13.39
N ALA A 11 20.27 4.07 12.21
CA ALA A 11 19.23 4.73 11.42
C ALA A 11 17.90 4.84 12.18
N LEU A 12 17.53 3.79 12.92
CA LEU A 12 16.34 3.79 13.75
C LEU A 12 16.48 4.72 14.97
N SER A 13 17.59 4.60 15.72
CA SER A 13 17.81 5.39 16.95
C SER A 13 18.01 6.89 16.67
N CYS A 14 18.65 7.23 15.56
CA CYS A 14 18.86 8.63 15.13
C CYS A 14 17.72 9.17 14.23
N ARG A 15 16.65 8.42 14.06
CA ARG A 15 15.47 8.78 13.25
C ARG A 15 15.85 9.24 11.82
N GLN A 16 16.72 8.46 11.18
CA GLN A 16 17.19 8.74 9.82
C GLN A 16 16.25 8.21 8.73
N LEU A 17 15.36 7.28 9.07
CA LEU A 17 14.35 6.79 8.15
C LEU A 17 13.25 7.85 7.93
N ARG A 18 12.66 7.86 6.75
CA ARG A 18 11.59 8.78 6.37
C ARG A 18 10.42 8.01 5.79
N LEU A 19 9.20 8.55 5.94
CA LEU A 19 8.03 8.09 5.23
C LEU A 19 7.70 9.05 4.10
N HIS A 20 7.47 8.50 2.91
CA HIS A 20 6.87 9.19 1.79
C HIS A 20 5.48 8.60 1.53
N TYR A 21 4.57 9.43 1.05
CA TYR A 21 3.17 9.08 0.83
C TYR A 21 2.85 9.21 -0.64
N GLN A 22 2.39 8.11 -1.25
CA GLN A 22 1.98 8.11 -2.64
C GLN A 22 0.46 8.12 -2.73
N PRO A 23 -0.14 9.13 -3.40
CA PRO A 23 -1.58 9.24 -3.51
C PRO A 23 -2.23 8.04 -4.20
N ILE A 24 -3.41 7.66 -3.70
CA ILE A 24 -4.30 6.66 -4.29
C ILE A 24 -5.55 7.37 -4.76
N ILE A 25 -5.91 7.16 -6.03
CA ILE A 25 -6.95 7.88 -6.72
C ILE A 25 -8.15 6.98 -7.00
N ASP A 26 -9.33 7.40 -6.60
CA ASP A 26 -10.60 6.87 -7.09
C ASP A 26 -10.81 7.39 -8.51
N ILE A 27 -10.68 6.50 -9.50
CA ILE A 27 -10.69 6.89 -10.92
C ILE A 27 -12.08 7.23 -11.43
N LYS A 28 -13.14 6.73 -10.80
CA LYS A 28 -14.52 7.10 -11.16
C LYS A 28 -14.82 8.55 -10.81
N ASN A 29 -14.43 8.98 -9.60
CA ASN A 29 -14.71 10.32 -9.09
C ASN A 29 -13.53 11.28 -9.28
N ASN A 30 -12.41 10.79 -9.79
CA ASN A 30 -11.17 11.54 -10.02
C ASN A 30 -10.72 12.31 -8.78
N ARG A 31 -10.67 11.63 -7.63
CA ARG A 31 -10.27 12.24 -6.36
C ARG A 31 -9.34 11.33 -5.56
N CYS A 32 -8.46 11.91 -4.78
CA CYS A 32 -7.62 11.19 -3.84
C CYS A 32 -8.45 10.64 -2.68
N VAL A 33 -8.30 9.35 -2.39
CA VAL A 33 -8.97 8.66 -1.28
C VAL A 33 -8.03 8.31 -0.14
N GLY A 34 -6.74 8.39 -0.37
CA GLY A 34 -5.72 8.07 0.61
C GLY A 34 -4.34 8.05 0.01
N ALA A 35 -3.40 7.46 0.73
CA ALA A 35 -2.04 7.28 0.26
C ALA A 35 -1.43 6.01 0.83
N GLU A 36 -0.42 5.48 0.14
CA GLU A 36 0.45 4.43 0.67
C GLU A 36 1.68 5.05 1.32
N ALA A 37 1.95 4.67 2.57
CA ALA A 37 3.17 5.07 3.27
C ALA A 37 4.32 4.17 2.82
N LEU A 38 5.36 4.79 2.29
CA LEU A 38 6.53 4.13 1.72
C LEU A 38 7.77 4.54 2.48
N LEU A 39 8.48 3.56 3.04
CA LEU A 39 9.69 3.80 3.81
C LEU A 39 10.85 4.21 2.89
N ARG A 40 11.63 5.18 3.35
CA ARG A 40 12.82 5.69 2.66
C ARG A 40 13.98 5.76 3.65
N TRP A 41 15.14 5.37 3.20
CA TRP A 41 16.37 5.55 3.95
C TRP A 41 17.32 6.44 3.15
N PRO A 42 17.24 7.78 3.32
CA PRO A 42 18.21 8.68 2.75
C PRO A 42 19.57 8.45 3.44
N GLY A 43 20.60 8.14 2.68
CA GLY A 43 21.94 7.92 3.21
C GLY A 43 22.47 9.18 3.94
N PHE A 44 23.12 8.98 5.08
CA PHE A 44 23.72 10.11 5.81
C PHE A 44 25.05 10.55 5.16
N ASP A 45 25.82 9.61 4.64
CA ASP A 45 27.08 9.82 3.90
C ASP A 45 27.26 8.78 2.77
N GLY A 46 26.15 8.21 2.29
CA GLY A 46 26.17 7.13 1.29
C GLY A 46 24.97 7.20 0.36
N PRO A 47 24.88 6.28 -0.59
CA PRO A 47 23.74 6.23 -1.51
C PRO A 47 22.44 6.00 -0.77
N VAL A 48 21.35 6.57 -1.29
CA VAL A 48 19.97 6.27 -0.82
C VAL A 48 19.74 4.77 -0.95
N MET A 49 19.45 4.09 0.16
CA MET A 49 19.09 2.67 0.12
C MET A 49 17.63 2.49 -0.27
N ASN A 50 17.39 1.65 -1.26
CA ASN A 50 16.06 1.28 -1.67
C ASN A 50 15.42 0.33 -0.64
N PRO A 51 14.11 0.44 -0.33
CA PRO A 51 13.40 -0.52 0.51
C PRO A 51 13.59 -1.98 0.10
N ALA A 52 13.65 -2.27 -1.20
CA ALA A 52 13.94 -3.61 -1.72
C ALA A 52 15.30 -4.17 -1.28
N GLU A 53 16.22 -3.33 -0.84
CA GLU A 53 17.54 -3.72 -0.35
C GLU A 53 17.58 -3.83 1.18
N PHE A 54 17.01 -2.86 1.88
CA PHE A 54 17.15 -2.83 3.35
C PHE A 54 16.04 -3.57 4.11
N ILE A 55 14.87 -3.80 3.53
CA ILE A 55 13.82 -4.60 4.19
C ILE A 55 14.27 -6.07 4.33
N PRO A 56 14.79 -6.74 3.29
CA PRO A 56 15.38 -8.07 3.46
C PRO A 56 16.53 -8.09 4.47
N LEU A 57 17.32 -7.02 4.53
CA LEU A 57 18.38 -6.90 5.54
C LEU A 57 17.80 -6.86 6.96
N ALA A 58 16.75 -6.07 7.18
CA ALA A 58 16.06 -5.99 8.47
C ALA A 58 15.46 -7.34 8.87
N GLU A 59 14.89 -8.07 7.94
CA GLU A 59 14.35 -9.42 8.17
C GLU A 59 15.45 -10.40 8.56
N ASN A 60 16.55 -10.44 7.79
CA ASN A 60 17.69 -11.32 8.06
C ASN A 60 18.38 -11.03 9.41
N GLU A 61 18.42 -9.78 9.82
CA GLU A 61 19.01 -9.35 11.10
C GLU A 61 18.02 -9.43 12.27
N GLY A 62 16.77 -9.85 12.03
CA GLY A 62 15.74 -9.95 13.06
C GLY A 62 15.28 -8.58 13.59
N MET A 63 15.37 -7.52 12.77
CA MET A 63 15.06 -6.14 13.15
C MET A 63 13.76 -5.63 12.54
N ILE A 64 13.02 -6.45 11.81
CA ILE A 64 11.82 -5.98 11.10
C ILE A 64 10.74 -5.43 12.05
N ALA A 65 10.56 -6.02 13.22
CA ALA A 65 9.60 -5.53 14.21
C ALA A 65 9.94 -4.10 14.66
N GLN A 66 11.21 -3.78 14.84
CA GLN A 66 11.67 -2.42 15.19
C GLN A 66 11.41 -1.43 14.05
N VAL A 67 11.60 -1.86 12.80
CA VAL A 67 11.29 -1.04 11.61
C VAL A 67 9.80 -0.78 11.55
N THR A 68 8.97 -1.78 11.74
CA THR A 68 7.51 -1.63 11.72
C THR A 68 7.02 -0.72 12.85
N ASP A 69 7.54 -0.88 14.06
CA ASP A 69 7.25 0.02 15.19
C ASP A 69 7.59 1.48 14.85
N TYR A 70 8.75 1.69 14.23
CA TYR A 70 9.17 3.01 13.78
C TYR A 70 8.19 3.60 12.75
N VAL A 71 7.78 2.80 11.76
CA VAL A 71 6.82 3.23 10.73
C VAL A 71 5.48 3.64 11.35
N VAL A 72 4.96 2.85 12.26
CA VAL A 72 3.68 3.15 12.95
C VAL A 72 3.79 4.44 13.77
N ASP A 73 4.84 4.60 14.55
CA ASP A 73 5.07 5.80 15.33
C ASP A 73 5.22 7.06 14.46
N GLU A 74 6.00 6.97 13.40
CA GLU A 74 6.25 8.08 12.48
C GLU A 74 4.99 8.48 11.70
N LEU A 75 4.21 7.49 11.25
CA LEU A 75 2.95 7.73 10.54
C LEU A 75 1.99 8.56 11.39
N PHE A 76 1.74 8.16 12.62
CA PHE A 76 0.83 8.88 13.50
C PHE A 76 1.38 10.24 13.93
N TYR A 77 2.68 10.35 14.15
CA TYR A 77 3.33 11.62 14.43
C TYR A 77 3.14 12.63 13.28
N GLU A 78 3.34 12.19 12.04
CA GLU A 78 3.23 13.06 10.86
C GLU A 78 1.80 13.29 10.39
N MET A 79 0.94 12.28 10.44
CA MET A 79 -0.36 12.25 9.77
C MET A 79 -1.55 12.14 10.72
N GLY A 80 -1.33 11.89 12.01
CA GLY A 80 -2.42 11.61 12.95
C GLY A 80 -3.45 12.74 13.04
N GLU A 81 -3.03 13.97 13.28
CA GLU A 81 -3.92 15.13 13.34
C GLU A 81 -4.61 15.41 12.00
N PHE A 82 -3.86 15.27 10.91
CA PHE A 82 -4.41 15.46 9.56
C PHE A 82 -5.50 14.43 9.25
N LEU A 83 -5.28 13.16 9.56
CA LEU A 83 -6.27 12.10 9.36
C LEU A 83 -7.52 12.33 10.23
N ALA A 84 -7.35 12.75 11.47
CA ALA A 84 -8.48 13.05 12.34
C ALA A 84 -9.39 14.16 11.77
N SER A 85 -8.80 15.15 11.10
CA SER A 85 -9.53 16.24 10.43
C SER A 85 -10.02 15.89 9.02
N HIS A 86 -9.59 14.75 8.45
CA HIS A 86 -9.95 14.27 7.11
C HIS A 86 -10.44 12.81 7.20
N PRO A 87 -11.60 12.54 7.82
CA PRO A 87 -12.04 11.17 8.09
C PRO A 87 -12.33 10.33 6.84
N GLN A 88 -12.42 10.95 5.66
CA GLN A 88 -12.60 10.29 4.37
C GLN A 88 -11.30 9.73 3.78
N LEU A 89 -10.15 10.13 4.32
CA LEU A 89 -8.85 9.68 3.84
C LEU A 89 -8.30 8.52 4.66
N TYR A 90 -7.52 7.67 4.03
CA TYR A 90 -6.80 6.59 4.70
C TYR A 90 -5.33 6.56 4.32
N ILE A 91 -4.52 5.92 5.16
CA ILE A 91 -3.14 5.57 4.87
C ILE A 91 -2.99 4.06 4.92
N ALA A 92 -2.38 3.49 3.88
CA ALA A 92 -2.01 2.09 3.83
C ALA A 92 -0.56 1.91 4.28
N ILE A 93 -0.31 0.91 5.12
CA ILE A 93 1.02 0.55 5.62
C ILE A 93 1.40 -0.86 5.20
N ASN A 94 2.65 -1.05 4.83
CA ASN A 94 3.20 -2.33 4.47
C ASN A 94 3.66 -3.09 5.72
N LEU A 95 3.17 -4.32 5.89
CA LEU A 95 3.65 -5.24 6.91
C LEU A 95 4.36 -6.42 6.27
N SER A 96 5.39 -6.93 6.94
CA SER A 96 6.11 -8.12 6.50
C SER A 96 5.46 -9.40 7.04
N ALA A 97 5.87 -10.56 6.50
CA ALA A 97 5.44 -11.86 6.98
C ALA A 97 5.66 -12.03 8.50
N SER A 98 6.80 -11.55 9.01
CA SER A 98 7.16 -11.65 10.43
C SER A 98 6.21 -10.86 11.33
N ASP A 99 5.63 -9.78 10.84
CA ASP A 99 4.67 -8.97 11.60
C ASP A 99 3.34 -9.73 11.87
N PHE A 100 3.05 -10.74 11.05
CA PHE A 100 1.86 -11.60 11.19
C PHE A 100 2.06 -12.81 12.10
N HIS A 101 3.19 -12.93 12.77
CA HIS A 101 3.40 -13.98 13.77
C HIS A 101 2.83 -13.65 15.15
N SER A 102 2.36 -12.42 15.33
CA SER A 102 1.84 -11.93 16.61
C SER A 102 0.76 -10.87 16.36
N ALA A 103 -0.29 -10.88 17.20
CA ALA A 103 -1.34 -9.87 17.19
C ALA A 103 -0.95 -8.55 17.90
N ARG A 104 0.30 -8.40 18.34
CA ARG A 104 0.80 -7.23 19.09
C ARG A 104 0.56 -5.91 18.35
N LEU A 105 0.78 -5.89 17.04
CA LEU A 105 0.60 -4.69 16.21
C LEU A 105 -0.84 -4.18 16.18
N ILE A 106 -1.83 -5.06 16.30
CA ILE A 106 -3.25 -4.67 16.33
C ILE A 106 -3.50 -3.71 17.49
N SER A 107 -3.08 -4.09 18.69
CA SER A 107 -3.20 -3.23 19.88
C SER A 107 -2.39 -1.94 19.75
N GLN A 108 -1.17 -2.03 19.25
CA GLN A 108 -0.28 -0.88 19.08
C GLN A 108 -0.88 0.16 18.12
N ILE A 109 -1.34 -0.27 16.94
CA ILE A 109 -1.96 0.61 15.95
C ILE A 109 -3.29 1.16 16.48
N SER A 110 -4.11 0.32 17.12
CA SER A 110 -5.41 0.73 17.65
C SER A 110 -5.29 1.75 18.79
N GLU A 111 -4.32 1.61 19.68
CA GLU A 111 -4.03 2.58 20.74
C GLU A 111 -3.56 3.92 20.16
N LYS A 112 -2.68 3.90 19.18
CA LYS A 112 -2.24 5.11 18.47
C LYS A 112 -3.41 5.81 17.77
N ALA A 113 -4.21 5.06 17.01
CA ALA A 113 -5.39 5.60 16.33
C ALA A 113 -6.35 6.26 17.33
N HIS A 114 -6.63 5.59 18.44
CA HIS A 114 -7.48 6.13 19.48
C HIS A 114 -6.90 7.44 20.06
N SER A 115 -5.61 7.48 20.37
CA SER A 115 -4.96 8.67 20.97
C SER A 115 -4.97 9.89 20.05
N TYR A 116 -4.98 9.70 18.73
CA TYR A 116 -5.06 10.77 17.74
C TYR A 116 -6.48 11.04 17.23
N ALA A 117 -7.49 10.33 17.73
CA ALA A 117 -8.86 10.38 17.23
C ALA A 117 -8.98 9.99 15.74
N VAL A 118 -8.15 9.07 15.29
CA VAL A 118 -8.18 8.49 13.95
C VAL A 118 -9.08 7.26 13.97
N CYS A 119 -10.00 7.16 13.00
CA CYS A 119 -10.83 5.97 12.85
C CYS A 119 -10.01 4.79 12.33
N ILE A 120 -10.29 3.58 12.81
CA ILE A 120 -9.55 2.38 12.39
C ILE A 120 -9.62 2.16 10.88
N GLY A 121 -10.76 2.45 10.24
CA GLY A 121 -10.91 2.37 8.78
C GLY A 121 -9.99 3.32 7.98
N GLN A 122 -9.34 4.28 8.62
CA GLN A 122 -8.35 5.17 8.00
C GLN A 122 -6.94 4.57 7.95
N ILE A 123 -6.73 3.41 8.54
CA ILE A 123 -5.48 2.66 8.45
C ILE A 123 -5.76 1.34 7.75
N LYS A 124 -5.12 1.11 6.60
CA LYS A 124 -5.22 -0.15 5.86
C LYS A 124 -3.90 -0.89 5.90
N ILE A 125 -3.97 -2.20 5.90
CA ILE A 125 -2.81 -3.08 6.05
C ILE A 125 -2.52 -3.71 4.69
N GLU A 126 -1.29 -3.56 4.21
CA GLU A 126 -0.83 -4.22 2.99
C GLU A 126 0.15 -5.33 3.33
N VAL A 127 -0.03 -6.47 2.69
CA VAL A 127 0.84 -7.63 2.82
C VAL A 127 1.24 -8.12 1.46
N THR A 128 2.50 -8.56 1.33
CA THR A 128 2.94 -9.18 0.09
C THR A 128 2.46 -10.61 0.00
N GLU A 129 2.30 -11.12 -1.22
CA GLU A 129 1.96 -12.53 -1.45
C GLU A 129 2.94 -13.48 -0.75
N ARG A 130 4.22 -13.14 -0.67
CA ARG A 130 5.23 -13.91 0.06
C ARG A 130 4.94 -14.02 1.56
N GLY A 131 4.24 -13.06 2.15
CA GLY A 131 3.78 -13.09 3.54
C GLY A 131 2.83 -14.24 3.85
N PHE A 132 2.25 -14.87 2.83
CA PHE A 132 1.28 -15.95 2.94
C PHE A 132 1.85 -17.36 2.75
N ILE A 133 3.16 -17.52 2.70
CA ILE A 133 3.78 -18.85 2.55
C ILE A 133 3.42 -19.76 3.74
N ASP A 134 3.31 -19.19 4.93
CA ASP A 134 2.87 -19.90 6.14
C ASP A 134 1.42 -19.57 6.49
N VAL A 135 0.49 -20.02 5.65
CA VAL A 135 -0.95 -19.79 5.80
C VAL A 135 -1.49 -20.14 7.19
N PRO A 136 -1.14 -21.29 7.82
CA PRO A 136 -1.63 -21.63 9.15
C PRO A 136 -1.28 -20.65 10.25
N LYS A 137 -0.13 -19.98 10.17
CA LYS A 137 0.30 -18.93 11.15
C LYS A 137 -0.28 -17.56 10.82
N THR A 138 -0.37 -17.24 9.53
CA THR A 138 -0.77 -15.92 9.04
C THR A 138 -2.27 -15.70 9.12
N THR A 139 -3.07 -16.72 8.81
CA THR A 139 -4.54 -16.62 8.76
C THR A 139 -5.17 -16.13 10.06
N PRO A 140 -4.80 -16.65 11.26
CA PRO A 140 -5.39 -16.16 12.51
C PRO A 140 -5.10 -14.69 12.79
N VAL A 141 -3.92 -14.21 12.44
CA VAL A 141 -3.54 -12.82 12.66
C VAL A 141 -4.26 -11.88 11.67
N ILE A 142 -4.39 -12.27 10.41
CA ILE A 142 -5.21 -11.54 9.43
C ILE A 142 -6.66 -11.46 9.89
N GLN A 143 -7.22 -12.55 10.35
CA GLN A 143 -8.59 -12.57 10.88
C GLN A 143 -8.73 -11.62 12.08
N ALA A 144 -7.75 -11.59 12.98
CA ALA A 144 -7.74 -10.68 14.13
C ALA A 144 -7.68 -9.21 13.70
N PHE A 145 -6.90 -8.86 12.67
CA PHE A 145 -6.89 -7.50 12.09
C PHE A 145 -8.27 -7.15 11.53
N ARG A 146 -8.90 -8.04 10.79
CA ARG A 146 -10.21 -7.80 10.21
C ARG A 146 -11.31 -7.66 11.26
N GLU A 147 -11.29 -8.47 12.30
CA GLU A 147 -12.22 -8.36 13.45
C GLU A 147 -12.03 -7.04 14.20
N ALA A 148 -10.81 -6.50 14.24
CA ALA A 148 -10.53 -5.19 14.78
C ALA A 148 -10.97 -4.02 13.87
N GLY A 149 -11.40 -4.30 12.63
CA GLY A 149 -11.92 -3.31 11.69
C GLY A 149 -10.95 -2.86 10.60
N TYR A 150 -9.77 -3.46 10.50
CA TYR A 150 -8.79 -3.15 9.46
C TYR A 150 -9.10 -3.87 8.15
N GLU A 151 -9.04 -3.16 7.03
CA GLU A 151 -9.03 -3.76 5.70
C GLU A 151 -7.62 -4.23 5.34
N ILE A 152 -7.54 -5.39 4.69
CA ILE A 152 -6.29 -6.03 4.26
C ILE A 152 -6.19 -6.00 2.74
N ALA A 153 -5.07 -5.49 2.24
CA ALA A 153 -4.71 -5.52 0.84
C ALA A 153 -3.58 -6.52 0.58
N ILE A 154 -3.69 -7.28 -0.49
CA ILE A 154 -2.58 -8.10 -0.99
C ILE A 154 -1.84 -7.31 -2.06
N ASP A 155 -0.54 -7.16 -1.84
CA ASP A 155 0.40 -6.56 -2.77
C ASP A 155 1.17 -7.62 -3.57
N ASP A 156 1.69 -7.25 -4.72
CA ASP A 156 2.53 -8.08 -5.60
C ASP A 156 1.85 -9.39 -6.07
N PHE A 157 0.53 -9.47 -6.07
CA PHE A 157 -0.18 -10.68 -6.49
C PHE A 157 0.13 -11.04 -7.94
N GLY A 158 0.43 -12.31 -8.17
CA GLY A 158 0.75 -12.84 -9.50
C GLY A 158 2.24 -12.77 -9.88
N THR A 159 3.10 -12.18 -9.04
CA THR A 159 4.54 -12.02 -9.34
C THR A 159 5.40 -13.23 -8.93
N GLY A 160 4.82 -14.25 -8.30
CA GLY A 160 5.58 -15.39 -7.80
C GLY A 160 4.75 -16.63 -7.51
N TYR A 161 4.42 -16.85 -6.25
CA TYR A 161 3.78 -18.07 -5.74
C TYR A 161 2.25 -17.96 -5.65
N SER A 162 1.62 -17.35 -6.64
CA SER A 162 0.17 -17.11 -6.65
C SER A 162 -0.62 -18.40 -6.53
N ASN A 163 -1.31 -18.57 -5.41
CA ASN A 163 -2.24 -19.65 -5.20
C ASN A 163 -3.65 -19.10 -4.92
N LEU A 164 -4.55 -19.29 -5.86
CA LEU A 164 -5.97 -18.89 -5.74
C LEU A 164 -6.63 -19.45 -4.48
N HIS A 165 -6.25 -20.66 -4.10
CA HIS A 165 -6.76 -21.29 -2.88
C HIS A 165 -6.38 -20.50 -1.63
N ASN A 166 -5.15 -20.04 -1.55
CA ASN A 166 -4.68 -19.20 -0.44
C ASN A 166 -5.40 -17.85 -0.41
N LEU A 167 -5.63 -17.24 -1.55
CA LEU A 167 -6.35 -15.97 -1.64
C LEU A 167 -7.77 -16.07 -1.09
N HIS A 168 -8.50 -17.13 -1.43
CA HIS A 168 -9.83 -17.38 -0.91
C HIS A 168 -9.82 -17.69 0.61
N ALA A 169 -8.85 -18.48 1.06
CA ALA A 169 -8.71 -18.87 2.46
C ALA A 169 -8.35 -17.70 3.39
N LEU A 170 -7.60 -16.69 2.86
CA LEU A 170 -7.12 -15.57 3.65
C LEU A 170 -8.15 -14.47 3.88
N ASN A 171 -9.24 -14.46 3.11
CA ASN A 171 -10.34 -13.53 3.29
C ASN A 171 -9.88 -12.06 3.36
N VAL A 172 -9.23 -11.60 2.30
CA VAL A 172 -8.74 -10.22 2.18
C VAL A 172 -9.78 -9.31 1.52
N ASP A 173 -9.53 -7.99 1.53
CA ASP A 173 -10.48 -6.98 1.06
C ASP A 173 -10.08 -6.34 -0.26
N ILE A 174 -8.78 -6.21 -0.51
CA ILE A 174 -8.22 -5.45 -1.62
C ILE A 174 -7.14 -6.28 -2.30
N LEU A 175 -7.12 -6.23 -3.64
CA LEU A 175 -6.06 -6.80 -4.46
C LEU A 175 -5.34 -5.67 -5.20
N LYS A 176 -4.02 -5.61 -5.07
CA LYS A 176 -3.19 -4.65 -5.80
C LYS A 176 -2.61 -5.32 -7.05
N ILE A 177 -2.82 -4.67 -8.18
CA ILE A 177 -2.31 -5.13 -9.49
C ILE A 177 -0.94 -4.52 -9.67
N ASP A 178 0.08 -5.38 -9.69
CA ASP A 178 1.49 -4.96 -9.78
C ASP A 178 1.79 -4.19 -11.07
N LYS A 179 2.76 -3.26 -10.96
CA LYS A 179 3.22 -2.45 -12.09
C LYS A 179 3.64 -3.29 -13.30
N THR A 180 4.22 -4.47 -13.09
CA THR A 180 4.64 -5.35 -14.18
C THR A 180 3.48 -5.73 -15.09
N PHE A 181 2.28 -5.90 -14.55
CA PHE A 181 1.07 -6.16 -15.34
C PHE A 181 0.48 -4.89 -15.95
N VAL A 182 0.53 -3.78 -15.21
CA VAL A 182 0.04 -2.47 -15.70
C VAL A 182 0.87 -2.00 -16.90
N ASP A 183 2.17 -2.24 -16.91
CA ASP A 183 3.05 -1.88 -18.04
C ASP A 183 2.71 -2.62 -19.33
N THR A 184 2.00 -3.74 -19.26
CA THR A 184 1.61 -4.54 -20.43
C THR A 184 0.29 -4.14 -21.08
N LEU A 185 -0.52 -3.28 -20.42
CA LEU A 185 -1.91 -3.05 -20.80
C LEU A 185 -2.09 -2.40 -22.17
N THR A 186 -1.14 -1.59 -22.59
CA THR A 186 -1.16 -0.83 -23.86
C THR A 186 -0.16 -1.36 -24.88
N THR A 187 0.44 -2.49 -24.63
CA THR A 187 1.35 -3.16 -25.56
C THR A 187 0.57 -4.11 -26.49
N ASN A 188 1.05 -4.27 -27.72
CA ASN A 188 0.43 -5.14 -28.73
C ASN A 188 0.65 -6.63 -28.51
N ASN A 189 1.13 -7.05 -27.35
CA ASN A 189 1.31 -8.47 -27.05
C ASN A 189 0.18 -8.99 -26.14
N THR A 190 0.09 -10.30 -26.01
CA THR A 190 -0.94 -10.99 -25.23
C THR A 190 -0.76 -10.89 -23.70
N SER A 191 0.28 -10.21 -23.22
CA SER A 191 0.60 -10.11 -21.79
C SER A 191 -0.47 -9.43 -20.96
N HIS A 192 -1.28 -8.56 -21.57
CA HIS A 192 -2.43 -7.93 -20.91
C HIS A 192 -3.51 -8.93 -20.45
N LEU A 193 -3.53 -10.15 -21.02
CA LEU A 193 -4.48 -11.19 -20.63
C LEU A 193 -4.33 -11.60 -19.16
N ILE A 194 -3.11 -11.56 -18.63
CA ILE A 194 -2.87 -11.89 -17.22
C ILE A 194 -3.55 -10.85 -16.34
N ALA A 195 -3.41 -9.56 -16.65
CA ALA A 195 -4.07 -8.48 -15.93
C ALA A 195 -5.62 -8.63 -15.99
N GLU A 196 -6.18 -8.99 -17.15
CA GLU A 196 -7.61 -9.26 -17.28
C GLU A 196 -8.07 -10.40 -16.37
N HIS A 197 -7.34 -11.50 -16.33
CA HIS A 197 -7.68 -12.63 -15.45
C HIS A 197 -7.60 -12.26 -13.96
N ILE A 198 -6.60 -11.48 -13.57
CA ILE A 198 -6.48 -10.99 -12.19
C ILE A 198 -7.69 -10.12 -11.83
N ILE A 199 -8.11 -9.22 -12.70
CA ILE A 199 -9.26 -8.33 -12.49
C ILE A 199 -10.57 -9.13 -12.39
N GLU A 200 -10.78 -10.09 -13.28
CA GLU A 200 -11.97 -10.94 -13.26
C GLU A 200 -12.04 -11.80 -11.99
N MET A 201 -10.92 -12.35 -11.58
CA MET A 201 -10.80 -13.10 -10.32
C MET A 201 -11.14 -12.22 -9.11
N ALA A 202 -10.57 -11.03 -9.04
CA ALA A 202 -10.86 -10.08 -7.97
C ALA A 202 -12.35 -9.73 -7.91
N ARG A 203 -12.97 -9.52 -9.07
CA ARG A 203 -14.42 -9.28 -9.19
C ARG A 203 -15.22 -10.48 -8.68
N GLY A 204 -14.87 -11.69 -9.08
CA GLY A 204 -15.53 -12.93 -8.64
C GLY A 204 -15.43 -13.14 -7.14
N LEU A 205 -14.35 -12.73 -6.51
CA LEU A 205 -14.12 -12.78 -5.07
C LEU A 205 -14.63 -11.53 -4.32
N ARG A 206 -15.22 -10.58 -5.02
CA ARG A 206 -15.72 -9.30 -4.50
C ARG A 206 -14.65 -8.47 -3.81
N LEU A 207 -13.43 -8.52 -4.33
CA LEU A 207 -12.31 -7.70 -3.87
C LEU A 207 -12.33 -6.34 -4.57
N LYS A 208 -11.94 -5.30 -3.85
CA LYS A 208 -11.55 -4.02 -4.45
C LYS A 208 -10.21 -4.18 -5.15
N THR A 209 -9.96 -3.38 -6.18
CA THR A 209 -8.70 -3.43 -6.93
C THR A 209 -8.03 -2.07 -6.96
N ILE A 210 -6.70 -2.08 -6.79
CA ILE A 210 -5.84 -0.92 -6.95
C ILE A 210 -4.78 -1.27 -8.00
N ALA A 211 -4.65 -0.49 -9.06
CA ALA A 211 -3.58 -0.66 -10.04
C ALA A 211 -2.38 0.22 -9.65
N GLU A 212 -1.20 -0.39 -9.59
CA GLU A 212 0.05 0.27 -9.23
C GLU A 212 0.88 0.66 -10.45
N GLY A 213 1.69 1.70 -10.30
CA GLY A 213 2.63 2.12 -11.32
C GLY A 213 1.98 2.65 -12.58
N VAL A 214 0.80 3.24 -12.48
CA VAL A 214 0.09 3.84 -13.61
C VAL A 214 0.81 5.10 -14.07
N GLU A 215 1.16 5.16 -15.36
CA GLU A 215 1.93 6.25 -15.96
C GLU A 215 1.20 6.99 -17.08
N THR A 216 0.17 6.39 -17.68
CA THR A 216 -0.52 6.97 -18.84
C THR A 216 -2.03 7.02 -18.67
N PRO A 217 -2.70 8.01 -19.30
CA PRO A 217 -4.17 8.07 -19.33
C PRO A 217 -4.80 6.86 -20.04
N GLU A 218 -4.13 6.28 -21.01
CA GLU A 218 -4.57 5.07 -21.72
C GLU A 218 -4.64 3.87 -20.78
N GLN A 219 -3.68 3.72 -19.88
CA GLN A 219 -3.73 2.70 -18.83
C GLN A 219 -4.93 2.89 -17.91
N VAL A 220 -5.20 4.11 -17.47
CA VAL A 220 -6.37 4.42 -16.64
C VAL A 220 -7.68 4.06 -17.37
N SER A 221 -7.80 4.44 -18.64
CA SER A 221 -8.99 4.13 -19.45
C SER A 221 -9.21 2.61 -19.58
N TRP A 222 -8.15 1.87 -19.84
CA TRP A 222 -8.18 0.41 -19.94
C TRP A 222 -8.64 -0.24 -18.63
N LEU A 223 -8.08 0.18 -17.51
CA LEU A 223 -8.39 -0.30 -16.16
C LEU A 223 -9.82 0.03 -15.74
N TYR A 224 -10.24 1.27 -15.99
CA TYR A 224 -11.59 1.74 -15.69
C TYR A 224 -12.66 0.92 -16.41
N LYS A 225 -12.49 0.69 -17.70
CA LYS A 225 -13.42 -0.11 -18.52
C LYS A 225 -13.62 -1.52 -18.00
N ARG A 226 -12.65 -2.05 -17.28
CA ARG A 226 -12.68 -3.41 -16.70
C ARG A 226 -13.08 -3.45 -15.24
N GLY A 227 -13.44 -2.31 -14.66
CA GLY A 227 -13.99 -2.21 -13.32
C GLY A 227 -12.97 -2.05 -12.20
N VAL A 228 -11.72 -1.70 -12.52
CA VAL A 228 -10.74 -1.30 -11.50
C VAL A 228 -11.18 0.04 -10.89
N GLN A 229 -11.21 0.10 -9.56
CA GLN A 229 -11.72 1.27 -8.84
C GLN A 229 -10.65 2.32 -8.56
N TYR A 230 -9.42 1.90 -8.27
CA TYR A 230 -8.36 2.78 -7.77
C TYR A 230 -7.07 2.61 -8.55
N CYS A 231 -6.31 3.71 -8.65
CA CYS A 231 -5.00 3.74 -9.26
C CYS A 231 -4.02 4.52 -8.38
N GLN A 232 -2.75 4.13 -8.44
CA GLN A 232 -1.63 4.91 -7.96
C GLN A 232 -0.48 4.84 -8.97
N GLY A 233 0.32 5.88 -9.05
CA GLY A 233 1.45 5.93 -9.99
C GLY A 233 1.86 7.34 -10.34
N TRP A 234 2.89 7.43 -11.15
CA TRP A 234 3.50 8.71 -11.52
C TRP A 234 2.63 9.58 -12.42
N LEU A 235 1.63 9.00 -13.06
CA LEU A 235 0.62 9.82 -13.76
C LEU A 235 -0.04 10.84 -12.82
N PHE A 236 -0.26 10.45 -11.57
CA PHE A 236 -0.91 11.29 -10.56
C PHE A 236 0.12 12.04 -9.72
N ALA A 237 0.99 11.33 -9.06
CA ALA A 237 2.11 11.88 -8.28
C ALA A 237 3.12 10.78 -7.91
N LYS A 238 4.35 11.18 -7.66
CA LYS A 238 5.35 10.36 -6.97
C LYS A 238 5.07 10.35 -5.47
N ALA A 239 5.64 9.39 -4.77
CA ALA A 239 5.64 9.41 -3.31
C ALA A 239 6.37 10.67 -2.80
N MET A 240 5.80 11.34 -1.80
CA MET A 240 6.27 12.61 -1.30
C MET A 240 6.19 12.69 0.23
N PRO A 241 7.00 13.54 0.88
CA PRO A 241 6.89 13.78 2.32
C PRO A 241 5.49 14.22 2.75
N ALA A 242 5.14 14.00 4.01
CA ALA A 242 3.80 14.28 4.54
C ALA A 242 3.30 15.70 4.24
N ARG A 243 4.15 16.71 4.49
CA ARG A 243 3.79 18.11 4.24
C ARG A 243 3.50 18.40 2.78
N GLU A 244 4.30 17.85 1.87
CA GLU A 244 4.07 17.99 0.43
C GLU A 244 2.78 17.27 0.00
N PHE A 245 2.50 16.11 0.55
CA PHE A 245 1.24 15.39 0.30
C PHE A 245 0.02 16.20 0.73
N MET A 246 0.06 16.81 1.91
CA MET A 246 -1.03 17.66 2.39
C MET A 246 -1.24 18.88 1.48
N GLN A 247 -0.17 19.52 1.01
CA GLN A 247 -0.23 20.64 0.06
C GLN A 247 -0.76 20.19 -1.30
N TRP A 248 -0.27 19.06 -1.81
CA TRP A 248 -0.74 18.48 -3.06
C TRP A 248 -2.25 18.19 -3.02
N LEU A 249 -2.74 17.62 -1.94
CA LEU A 249 -4.14 17.31 -1.73
C LEU A 249 -5.01 18.57 -1.69
N ALA A 250 -4.55 19.64 -1.05
CA ALA A 250 -5.27 20.91 -0.94
C ALA A 250 -5.37 21.65 -2.28
N ASN A 251 -4.34 21.56 -3.13
CA ASN A 251 -4.25 22.34 -4.37
C ASN A 251 -4.82 21.64 -5.59
N ALA A 252 -4.60 20.33 -5.74
CA ALA A 252 -5.03 19.56 -6.92
C ALA A 252 -5.12 18.06 -6.54
N PRO A 253 -6.26 17.61 -6.04
CA PRO A 253 -6.41 16.22 -5.57
C PRO A 253 -6.27 15.17 -6.67
N ALA A 254 -6.42 15.56 -7.95
CA ALA A 254 -6.20 14.69 -9.10
C ALA A 254 -5.64 15.44 -10.31
N PRO A 255 -4.78 14.80 -11.12
CA PRO A 255 -4.25 15.41 -12.33
C PRO A 255 -5.36 15.78 -13.34
N ALA A 256 -5.24 16.95 -13.95
CA ALA A 256 -6.19 17.44 -14.94
C ALA A 256 -6.33 16.56 -16.20
N ASN A 257 -5.35 15.68 -16.44
CA ASN A 257 -5.23 14.85 -17.63
C ASN A 257 -5.77 13.42 -17.48
N VAL A 258 -6.38 13.09 -16.37
CA VAL A 258 -7.04 11.78 -16.22
C VAL A 258 -8.35 11.83 -17.03
N PRO A 259 -8.56 10.93 -17.99
CA PRO A 259 -9.81 10.88 -18.74
C PRO A 259 -10.97 10.68 -17.77
N GLN A 260 -11.92 11.59 -17.78
CA GLN A 260 -13.14 11.38 -17.01
C GLN A 260 -13.87 10.16 -17.58
N PRO A 261 -14.34 9.26 -16.74
CA PRO A 261 -15.18 8.16 -17.20
C PRO A 261 -16.40 8.74 -17.95
N PRO A 262 -16.84 8.09 -19.03
CA PRO A 262 -18.04 8.52 -19.72
C PRO A 262 -19.19 8.56 -18.70
N ARG A 263 -19.86 9.71 -18.60
CA ARG A 263 -21.09 9.79 -17.82
C ARG A 263 -22.06 8.79 -18.46
N HIS A 264 -22.45 7.79 -17.70
CA HIS A 264 -23.51 6.92 -18.15
C HIS A 264 -24.72 7.81 -18.41
N ALA A 265 -25.19 7.82 -19.66
CA ALA A 265 -26.52 8.33 -19.97
C ALA A 265 -27.46 7.49 -19.10
N GLU A 266 -28.15 8.15 -18.18
CA GLU A 266 -29.27 7.58 -17.49
C GLU A 266 -30.29 7.12 -18.55
N ILE A 267 -30.52 5.80 -18.61
CA ILE A 267 -31.66 5.22 -19.32
C ILE A 267 -32.74 4.97 -18.29
#